data_53396e5bf23f10bfc59a5f866fca747f
#
_entry.id   53396e5bf23f10bfc59a5f866fca747f
#
_cell.length_a   1.000
_cell.length_b   1.000
_cell.length_c   1.000
_cell.angle_alpha   90.00
_cell.angle_beta   90.00
_cell.angle_gamma   90.00
#
_symmetry.space_group_name_H-M   'P 1'
#
loop_
_entity.id
_entity.type
_entity.pdbx_description
1 polymer ?
#
loop_
_entity_poly.entity_id
_entity_poly.type
_entity_poly.pdbx_seq_one_letter_code
_entity_poly.pdbx_strand_id
1 'polypeptide(L)'
;MTEKTVMDALVQMKRTGNLLNELESLTRQMGEAIDRNDQVSLEMLIAMREEPLAKLQEADQAVRDQLELLTDKFEAAQLASILNGGPPADPAARVQQQLCEQVAANNRRLKQIMELDRRLNERMARENSVYRRDISG
;
A
#
# COMPACT_ATOMS: atom_id res chain seq x y z
N MET A 1 -22.70 -0.95 -13.81
CA MET A 1 -22.12 -1.73 -12.68
C MET A 1 -23.15 -1.98 -11.62
N THR A 2 -23.21 -3.19 -11.12
CA THR A 2 -24.08 -3.50 -9.99
C THR A 2 -23.47 -2.95 -8.71
N GLU A 3 -24.31 -2.61 -7.73
CA GLU A 3 -23.84 -2.18 -6.42
C GLU A 3 -22.97 -3.25 -5.76
N LYS A 4 -23.33 -4.52 -5.92
CA LYS A 4 -22.55 -5.64 -5.37
C LYS A 4 -21.12 -5.65 -5.92
N THR A 5 -20.94 -5.48 -7.23
CA THR A 5 -19.63 -5.43 -7.85
C THR A 5 -18.75 -4.34 -7.25
N VAL A 6 -19.33 -3.15 -7.05
CA VAL A 6 -18.63 -2.00 -6.46
C VAL A 6 -18.32 -2.27 -4.98
N MET A 7 -19.27 -2.86 -4.25
CA MET A 7 -19.08 -3.21 -2.83
C MET A 7 -17.96 -4.22 -2.64
N ASP A 8 -17.89 -5.24 -3.50
CA ASP A 8 -16.82 -6.24 -3.43
C ASP A 8 -15.45 -5.59 -3.64
N ALA A 9 -15.35 -4.65 -4.58
CA ALA A 9 -14.13 -3.89 -4.79
C ALA A 9 -13.80 -2.98 -3.59
N LEU A 10 -14.81 -2.35 -3.01
CA LEU A 10 -14.64 -1.50 -1.82
C LEU A 10 -14.10 -2.29 -0.64
N VAL A 11 -14.60 -3.51 -0.42
CA VAL A 11 -14.10 -4.41 0.64
C VAL A 11 -12.60 -4.68 0.45
N GLN A 12 -12.17 -4.97 -0.77
CA GLN A 12 -10.75 -5.20 -1.07
C GLN A 12 -9.91 -3.93 -0.87
N MET A 13 -10.44 -2.76 -1.25
CA MET A 13 -9.74 -1.49 -1.05
C MET A 13 -9.63 -1.11 0.42
N LYS A 14 -10.63 -1.41 1.24
CA LYS A 14 -10.55 -1.22 2.70
C LYS A 14 -9.53 -2.15 3.33
N ARG A 15 -9.48 -3.40 2.88
CA ARG A 15 -8.46 -4.36 3.31
C ARG A 15 -7.06 -3.84 2.97
N THR A 16 -6.87 -3.37 1.75
CA THR A 16 -5.62 -2.74 1.32
C THR A 16 -5.27 -1.55 2.21
N GLY A 17 -6.25 -0.70 2.53
CA GLY A 17 -6.04 0.45 3.41
C GLY A 17 -5.55 0.05 4.81
N ASN A 18 -6.13 -1.00 5.39
CA ASN A 18 -5.71 -1.51 6.70
C ASN A 18 -4.28 -2.07 6.66
N LEU A 19 -3.94 -2.79 5.59
CA LEU A 19 -2.57 -3.31 5.40
C LEU A 19 -1.54 -2.19 5.19
N LEU A 20 -1.91 -1.15 4.47
CA LEU A 20 -1.05 0.04 4.30
C LEU A 20 -0.85 0.78 5.62
N ASN A 21 -1.88 0.87 6.48
CA ASN A 21 -1.76 1.42 7.83
C ASN A 21 -0.72 0.67 8.65
N GLU A 22 -0.80 -0.66 8.63
CA GLU A 22 0.14 -1.52 9.35
C GLU A 22 1.56 -1.34 8.81
N LEU A 23 1.72 -1.34 7.48
CA LEU A 23 3.01 -1.16 6.84
C LEU A 23 3.62 0.21 7.16
N GLU A 24 2.82 1.28 7.15
CA GLU A 24 3.28 2.62 7.52
C GLU A 24 3.78 2.66 8.96
N SER A 25 3.02 2.06 9.89
CA SER A 25 3.39 1.99 11.30
C SER A 25 4.74 1.28 11.49
N LEU A 26 4.91 0.13 10.85
CA LEU A 26 6.17 -0.62 10.91
C LEU A 26 7.33 0.17 10.32
N THR A 27 7.10 0.86 9.21
CA THR A 27 8.12 1.68 8.54
C THR A 27 8.57 2.85 9.42
N ARG A 28 7.63 3.51 10.11
CA ARG A 28 7.97 4.57 11.06
C ARG A 28 8.76 4.05 12.25
N GLN A 29 8.39 2.89 12.78
CA GLN A 29 9.12 2.24 13.86
C GLN A 29 10.55 1.87 13.45
N MET A 30 10.76 1.49 12.19
CA MET A 30 12.11 1.27 11.65
C MET A 30 12.95 2.55 11.73
N GLY A 31 12.37 3.69 11.37
CA GLY A 31 13.04 4.99 11.51
C GLY A 31 13.43 5.29 12.96
N GLU A 32 12.54 5.02 13.90
CA GLU A 32 12.81 5.19 15.32
C GLU A 32 13.94 4.27 15.82
N ALA A 33 13.95 3.01 15.35
CA ALA A 33 15.00 2.06 15.68
C ALA A 33 16.37 2.54 15.17
N ILE A 34 16.43 3.08 13.96
CA ILE A 34 17.66 3.67 13.41
C ILE A 34 18.11 4.86 14.26
N ASP A 35 17.18 5.73 14.67
CA ASP A 35 17.50 6.92 15.49
C ASP A 35 18.15 6.56 16.83
N ARG A 36 17.76 5.44 17.43
CA ARG A 36 18.33 4.99 18.70
C ARG A 36 19.41 3.93 18.56
N ASN A 37 19.88 3.66 17.33
CA ASN A 37 20.89 2.64 17.02
C ASN A 37 20.51 1.23 17.51
N ASP A 38 19.24 0.90 17.42
CA ASP A 38 18.69 -0.38 17.85
C ASP A 38 18.61 -1.36 16.66
N GLN A 39 19.72 -2.02 16.40
CA GLN A 39 19.84 -2.94 15.25
C GLN A 39 18.94 -4.16 15.39
N VAL A 40 18.77 -4.68 16.60
CA VAL A 40 17.93 -5.84 16.86
C VAL A 40 16.47 -5.53 16.53
N SER A 41 15.95 -4.40 17.01
CA SER A 41 14.59 -3.96 16.68
C SER A 41 14.42 -3.71 15.19
N LEU A 42 15.40 -3.10 14.53
CA LEU A 42 15.36 -2.85 13.09
C LEU A 42 15.21 -4.15 12.31
N GLU A 43 16.00 -5.16 12.62
CA GLU A 43 15.92 -6.47 11.95
C GLU A 43 14.57 -7.15 12.17
N MET A 44 14.04 -7.08 13.39
CA MET A 44 12.71 -7.59 13.71
C MET A 44 11.62 -6.90 12.89
N LEU A 45 11.67 -5.58 12.79
CA LEU A 45 10.68 -4.79 12.06
C LEU A 45 10.74 -5.07 10.56
N ILE A 46 11.94 -5.23 10.00
CA ILE A 46 12.11 -5.63 8.60
C ILE A 46 11.41 -6.96 8.35
N ALA A 47 11.62 -7.94 9.21
CA ALA A 47 10.95 -9.24 9.11
C ALA A 47 9.43 -9.13 9.26
N MET A 48 8.94 -8.30 10.17
CA MET A 48 7.50 -8.08 10.39
C MET A 48 6.80 -7.46 9.20
N ARG A 49 7.51 -6.71 8.35
CA ARG A 49 6.93 -6.11 7.14
C ARG A 49 6.58 -7.14 6.07
N GLU A 50 7.17 -8.32 6.11
CA GLU A 50 6.97 -9.36 5.08
C GLU A 50 5.52 -9.81 4.99
N GLU A 51 4.85 -9.96 6.13
CA GLU A 51 3.46 -10.42 6.17
C GLU A 51 2.49 -9.41 5.54
N PRO A 52 2.45 -8.12 5.94
CA PRO A 52 1.56 -7.16 5.28
C PRO A 52 1.90 -6.96 3.80
N LEU A 53 3.16 -7.04 3.40
CA LEU A 53 3.55 -6.95 1.99
C LEU A 53 2.99 -8.13 1.18
N ALA A 54 3.08 -9.36 1.71
CA ALA A 54 2.51 -10.53 1.06
C ALA A 54 0.98 -10.42 0.94
N LYS A 55 0.31 -9.96 2.00
CA LYS A 55 -1.14 -9.76 2.00
C LYS A 55 -1.58 -8.66 1.03
N LEU A 56 -0.78 -7.62 0.84
CA LEU A 56 -1.04 -6.59 -0.17
C LEU A 56 -1.02 -7.17 -1.58
N GLN A 57 -0.08 -8.06 -1.87
CA GLN A 57 -0.04 -8.76 -3.15
C GLN A 57 -1.27 -9.64 -3.36
N GLU A 58 -1.72 -10.34 -2.31
CA GLU A 58 -2.94 -11.16 -2.36
C GLU A 58 -4.18 -10.28 -2.61
N ALA A 59 -4.28 -9.14 -1.94
CA ALA A 59 -5.39 -8.21 -2.12
C ALA A 59 -5.42 -7.62 -3.54
N ASP A 60 -4.27 -7.28 -4.09
CA ASP A 60 -4.14 -6.79 -5.46
C ASP A 60 -4.56 -7.88 -6.47
N GLN A 61 -4.15 -9.12 -6.26
CA GLN A 61 -4.55 -10.24 -7.12
C GLN A 61 -6.06 -10.49 -7.04
N ALA A 62 -6.66 -10.38 -5.85
CA ALA A 62 -8.10 -10.53 -5.69
C ALA A 62 -8.89 -9.49 -6.50
N VAL A 63 -8.41 -8.27 -6.58
CA VAL A 63 -9.01 -7.20 -7.39
C VAL A 63 -8.87 -7.52 -8.88
N ARG A 64 -7.70 -7.98 -9.32
CA ARG A 64 -7.48 -8.37 -10.71
C ARG A 64 -8.39 -9.53 -11.13
N ASP A 65 -8.53 -10.53 -10.25
CA ASP A 65 -9.41 -11.68 -10.47
C ASP A 65 -10.86 -11.21 -10.58
N GLN A 66 -11.28 -10.28 -9.74
CA GLN A 66 -12.62 -9.70 -9.80
C GLN A 66 -12.89 -9.02 -11.15
N LEU A 67 -11.93 -8.25 -11.65
CA LEU A 67 -12.04 -7.59 -12.95
C LEU A 67 -12.16 -8.61 -14.09
N GLU A 68 -11.38 -9.69 -14.04
CA GLU A 68 -11.41 -10.74 -15.06
C GLU A 68 -12.72 -11.50 -15.07
N LEU A 69 -13.38 -11.65 -13.90
CA LEU A 69 -14.66 -12.34 -13.80
C LEU A 69 -15.83 -11.53 -14.38
N LEU A 70 -15.66 -10.22 -14.61
CA LEU A 70 -16.70 -9.39 -15.21
C LEU A 70 -16.81 -9.72 -16.70
N THR A 71 -18.00 -10.18 -17.10
CA THR A 71 -18.27 -10.56 -18.51
C THR A 71 -18.47 -9.35 -19.41
N ASP A 72 -19.01 -8.26 -18.86
CA ASP A 72 -19.17 -6.99 -19.57
C ASP A 72 -17.88 -6.20 -19.52
N LYS A 73 -17.21 -6.10 -20.65
CA LYS A 73 -15.92 -5.40 -20.77
C LYS A 73 -16.02 -3.90 -20.55
N PHE A 74 -17.15 -3.30 -20.86
CA PHE A 74 -17.40 -1.89 -20.59
C PHE A 74 -17.49 -1.64 -19.07
N GLU A 75 -18.21 -2.50 -18.37
CA GLU A 75 -18.32 -2.46 -16.91
C GLU A 75 -16.94 -2.67 -16.26
N ALA A 76 -16.18 -3.65 -16.73
CA ALA A 76 -14.82 -3.90 -16.25
C ALA A 76 -13.92 -2.68 -16.44
N ALA A 77 -14.03 -2.00 -17.58
CA ALA A 77 -13.27 -0.78 -17.86
C ALA A 77 -13.66 0.38 -16.92
N GLN A 78 -14.95 0.52 -16.62
CA GLN A 78 -15.43 1.53 -15.67
C GLN A 78 -14.86 1.29 -14.26
N LEU A 79 -14.91 0.04 -13.79
CA LEU A 79 -14.38 -0.33 -12.48
C LEU A 79 -12.85 -0.12 -12.43
N ALA A 80 -12.14 -0.55 -13.47
CA ALA A 80 -10.70 -0.36 -13.57
C ALA A 80 -10.33 1.14 -13.51
N SER A 81 -11.10 2.00 -14.16
CA SER A 81 -10.87 3.45 -14.12
C SER A 81 -10.97 4.01 -12.71
N ILE A 82 -12.00 3.60 -11.96
CA ILE A 82 -12.16 4.01 -10.56
C ILE A 82 -10.98 3.52 -9.71
N LEU A 83 -10.60 2.26 -9.87
CA LEU A 83 -9.48 1.65 -9.12
C LEU A 83 -8.14 2.29 -9.45
N ASN A 84 -8.01 2.90 -10.62
CA ASN A 84 -6.82 3.67 -11.01
C ASN A 84 -6.88 5.15 -10.61
N GLY A 85 -7.86 5.54 -9.81
CA GLY A 85 -7.99 6.90 -9.30
C GLY A 85 -8.90 7.82 -10.11
N GLY A 86 -9.67 7.27 -11.05
CA GLY A 86 -10.65 8.03 -11.82
C GLY A 86 -11.91 8.37 -11.02
N PRO A 87 -12.76 9.25 -11.56
CA PRO A 87 -14.01 9.64 -10.91
C PRO A 87 -15.04 8.51 -10.94
N PRO A 88 -16.13 8.61 -10.12
CA PRO A 88 -17.21 7.63 -10.20
C PRO A 88 -17.86 7.65 -11.58
N ALA A 89 -18.21 6.47 -12.10
CA ALA A 89 -18.93 6.36 -13.36
C ALA A 89 -20.34 6.98 -13.26
N ASP A 90 -20.97 6.83 -12.10
CA ASP A 90 -22.23 7.48 -11.74
C ASP A 90 -22.00 8.32 -10.47
N PRO A 91 -21.96 9.67 -10.60
CA PRO A 91 -21.75 10.55 -9.44
C PRO A 91 -22.82 10.44 -8.35
N ALA A 92 -24.02 9.96 -8.71
CA ALA A 92 -25.11 9.76 -7.75
C ALA A 92 -24.99 8.44 -6.98
N ALA A 93 -24.16 7.51 -7.43
CA ALA A 93 -23.97 6.21 -6.79
C ALA A 93 -23.05 6.36 -5.58
N ARG A 94 -23.63 6.31 -4.37
CA ARG A 94 -22.88 6.50 -3.12
C ARG A 94 -21.73 5.51 -2.94
N VAL A 95 -21.95 4.25 -3.29
CA VAL A 95 -20.91 3.22 -3.13
C VAL A 95 -19.72 3.48 -4.06
N GLN A 96 -19.98 3.96 -5.28
CA GLN A 96 -18.91 4.36 -6.20
C GLN A 96 -18.10 5.53 -5.65
N GLN A 97 -18.76 6.50 -5.01
CA GLN A 97 -18.08 7.61 -4.36
C GLN A 97 -17.20 7.11 -3.20
N GLN A 98 -17.72 6.20 -2.40
CA GLN A 98 -16.95 5.60 -1.29
C GLN A 98 -15.73 4.84 -1.82
N LEU A 99 -15.86 4.11 -2.92
CA LEU A 99 -14.75 3.42 -3.55
C LEU A 99 -13.68 4.43 -4.03
N CYS A 100 -14.08 5.50 -4.69
CA CYS A 100 -13.17 6.55 -5.14
C CYS A 100 -12.41 7.17 -3.96
N GLU A 101 -13.10 7.45 -2.86
CA GLU A 101 -12.49 8.02 -1.66
C GLU A 101 -11.48 7.07 -1.03
N GLN A 102 -11.81 5.77 -0.97
CA GLN A 102 -10.90 4.76 -0.42
C GLN A 102 -9.66 4.59 -1.30
N VAL A 103 -9.82 4.55 -2.61
CA VAL A 103 -8.69 4.48 -3.56
C VAL A 103 -7.78 5.70 -3.39
N ALA A 104 -8.35 6.88 -3.30
CA ALA A 104 -7.59 8.12 -3.11
C ALA A 104 -6.82 8.10 -1.78
N ALA A 105 -7.44 7.64 -0.69
CA ALA A 105 -6.80 7.51 0.60
C ALA A 105 -5.64 6.51 0.57
N ASN A 106 -5.84 5.37 -0.08
CA ASN A 106 -4.79 4.34 -0.24
C ASN A 106 -3.60 4.88 -1.04
N ASN A 107 -3.86 5.60 -2.12
CA ASN A 107 -2.80 6.19 -2.95
C ASN A 107 -1.98 7.23 -2.19
N ARG A 108 -2.63 8.08 -1.39
CA ARG A 108 -1.92 9.05 -0.54
C ARG A 108 -1.03 8.35 0.47
N ARG A 109 -1.54 7.32 1.13
CA ARG A 109 -0.78 6.57 2.13
C ARG A 109 0.39 5.83 1.50
N LEU A 110 0.18 5.20 0.35
CA LEU A 110 1.25 4.53 -0.38
C LEU A 110 2.39 5.49 -0.72
N LYS A 111 2.08 6.70 -1.18
CA LYS A 111 3.09 7.73 -1.45
C LYS A 111 3.87 8.10 -0.20
N GLN A 112 3.21 8.21 0.95
CA GLN A 112 3.86 8.48 2.24
C GLN A 112 4.83 7.35 2.62
N ILE A 113 4.40 6.11 2.46
CA ILE A 113 5.23 4.93 2.76
C ILE A 113 6.46 4.90 1.84
N MET A 114 6.27 5.15 0.55
CA MET A 114 7.37 5.18 -0.41
C MET A 114 8.41 6.25 -0.07
N GLU A 115 7.96 7.42 0.37
CA GLU A 115 8.85 8.49 0.80
C GLU A 115 9.61 8.12 2.09
N LEU A 116 8.92 7.49 3.05
CA LEU A 116 9.57 6.98 4.26
C LEU A 116 10.63 5.92 3.92
N ASP A 117 10.31 4.99 3.04
CA ASP A 117 11.25 3.96 2.59
C ASP A 117 12.46 4.57 1.90
N ARG A 118 12.27 5.57 1.08
CA ARG A 118 13.36 6.28 0.41
C ARG A 118 14.33 6.88 1.42
N ARG A 119 13.79 7.56 2.44
CA ARG A 119 14.60 8.18 3.51
C ARG A 119 15.34 7.12 4.33
N LEU A 120 14.67 6.01 4.65
CA LEU A 120 15.28 4.91 5.39
C LEU A 120 16.43 4.29 4.61
N ASN A 121 16.23 4.03 3.32
CA ASN A 121 17.27 3.45 2.46
C ASN A 121 18.48 4.37 2.35
N GLU A 122 18.27 5.68 2.24
CA GLU A 122 19.36 6.66 2.23
C GLU A 122 20.15 6.64 3.54
N ARG A 123 19.45 6.60 4.68
CA ARG A 123 20.10 6.57 6.01
C ARG A 123 20.88 5.28 6.20
N MET A 124 20.30 4.12 5.84
CA MET A 124 20.98 2.83 5.93
C MET A 124 22.22 2.77 5.05
N ALA A 125 22.13 3.32 3.83
CA ALA A 125 23.28 3.40 2.92
C ALA A 125 24.41 4.26 3.50
N ARG A 126 24.08 5.39 4.14
CA ARG A 126 25.07 6.26 4.78
C ARG A 126 25.75 5.58 5.96
N GLU A 127 24.98 4.89 6.81
CA GLU A 127 25.53 4.15 7.97
C GLU A 127 26.45 3.03 7.50
N ASN A 128 26.07 2.28 6.49
CA ASN A 128 26.92 1.24 5.89
C ASN A 128 28.20 1.81 5.30
N SER A 129 28.11 2.98 4.66
CA SER A 129 29.26 3.68 4.10
C SER A 129 30.26 4.09 5.20
N VAL A 130 29.75 4.66 6.30
CA VAL A 130 30.58 5.02 7.46
C VAL A 130 31.23 3.78 8.08
N TYR A 131 30.47 2.72 8.27
CA TYR A 131 30.96 1.44 8.80
C TYR A 131 32.11 0.87 7.95
N ARG A 132 31.95 0.87 6.61
CA ARG A 132 32.99 0.42 5.69
C ARG A 132 34.24 1.26 5.76
N ARG A 133 34.12 2.58 5.93
CA ARG A 133 35.27 3.48 6.10
C ARG A 133 36.04 3.17 7.39
N ASP A 134 35.35 2.93 8.49
CA ASP A 134 35.96 2.60 9.77
C ASP A 134 36.73 1.27 9.70
N ILE A 135 36.23 0.29 8.97
CA ILE A 135 36.91 -0.99 8.76
C ILE A 135 38.09 -0.84 7.82
N SER A 136 37.99 0.01 6.81
CA SER A 136 39.02 0.20 5.77
C SER A 136 40.15 1.13 6.22
N GLY A 137 39.87 1.94 7.21
CA GLY A 137 40.83 2.91 7.71
C GLY A 137 41.58 2.46 8.91
#